data_357fbf47cd4d28b0ab354438c01135b4
#
_entry.id   357fbf47cd4d28b0ab354438c01135b4
#
_cell.length_a   1.000
_cell.length_b   1.000
_cell.length_c   1.000
_cell.angle_alpha   90.00
_cell.angle_beta   90.00
_cell.angle_gamma   90.00
#
_symmetry.space_group_name_H-M   'P 1'
#
loop_
_entity.id
_entity.type
_entity.pdbx_description
1 polymer ?
#
loop_
_entity_poly.entity_id
_entity_poly.type
_entity_poly.pdbx_seq_one_letter_code
_entity_poly.pdbx_strand_id
1 'polypeptide(L)'
;MALPKRGIDISEFNGSVDIAALQGQVDFVIIRCGYGSDYANQDDPQFEANVKKCQAAGIPWGTYLYSYAKTKAMAQSEAAHTLRLLQGRRPPYGVWYDVEDSSLPSGEALIDNVVAYCQALEVAGLYCGVYASLSWWEGRLNSPRLDRFDKWVAQWNSQLDYQGPVGLWQFTDRLMLNGKAFDGNWAYRDYPALTGEEEDTMTQAEVIALARAEAQKVYNENEAKYKTLASLPSWAKAPVEQVYRELGLAGTGGPGQNTPLDASETYIRALTVIAKVLEKLDAQP
;
A
#
# COMPACT_ATOMS: atom_id res chain seq x y z
N MET A 1 -14.89 -0.13 -19.59
CA MET A 1 -14.56 -1.31 -20.44
C MET A 1 -15.24 -2.56 -19.88
N ALA A 2 -15.52 -3.59 -20.70
CA ALA A 2 -16.18 -4.80 -20.20
C ALA A 2 -15.28 -5.61 -19.26
N LEU A 3 -15.84 -6.19 -18.19
CA LEU A 3 -15.20 -7.14 -17.27
C LEU A 3 -15.64 -8.57 -17.64
N PRO A 4 -14.88 -9.63 -17.30
CA PRO A 4 -13.57 -9.57 -16.65
C PRO A 4 -12.45 -9.16 -17.62
N LYS A 5 -11.33 -8.65 -17.06
CA LYS A 5 -10.09 -8.32 -17.77
C LYS A 5 -9.09 -9.45 -17.62
N ARG A 6 -8.31 -9.75 -18.69
CA ARG A 6 -7.30 -10.79 -18.65
C ARG A 6 -5.89 -10.19 -18.51
N GLY A 7 -5.11 -10.68 -17.56
CA GLY A 7 -3.74 -10.26 -17.34
C GLY A 7 -2.80 -11.42 -17.04
N ILE A 8 -1.57 -11.05 -16.75
CA ILE A 8 -0.52 -11.97 -16.29
C ILE A 8 0.14 -11.42 -15.04
N ASP A 9 0.78 -12.28 -14.27
CA ASP A 9 1.77 -11.84 -13.30
C ASP A 9 3.16 -12.34 -13.66
N ILE A 10 4.18 -11.54 -13.30
CA ILE A 10 5.58 -11.78 -13.68
C ILE A 10 6.55 -11.37 -12.56
N SER A 11 7.71 -12.01 -12.59
CA SER A 11 8.85 -11.75 -11.71
C SER A 11 10.17 -11.95 -12.46
N GLU A 12 11.30 -11.86 -11.73
CA GLU A 12 12.62 -12.21 -12.27
C GLU A 12 12.68 -13.61 -12.88
N PHE A 13 11.86 -14.55 -12.38
CA PHE A 13 11.84 -15.93 -12.88
C PHE A 13 11.33 -16.06 -14.32
N ASN A 14 10.59 -15.07 -14.82
CA ASN A 14 10.20 -15.01 -16.21
C ASN A 14 11.34 -14.48 -17.12
N GLY A 15 12.47 -14.01 -16.52
CA GLY A 15 13.56 -13.36 -17.24
C GLY A 15 13.11 -12.06 -17.92
N SER A 16 13.74 -11.72 -19.03
CA SER A 16 13.29 -10.55 -19.79
C SER A 16 12.01 -10.88 -20.56
N VAL A 17 10.95 -10.13 -20.28
CA VAL A 17 9.66 -10.22 -20.97
C VAL A 17 9.56 -9.10 -22.00
N ASP A 18 9.14 -9.44 -23.24
CA ASP A 18 8.76 -8.45 -24.25
C ASP A 18 7.31 -8.04 -24.02
N ILE A 19 7.12 -7.04 -23.16
CA ILE A 19 5.76 -6.56 -22.79
C ILE A 19 5.09 -5.85 -23.97
N ALA A 20 5.83 -5.21 -24.85
CA ALA A 20 5.26 -4.58 -26.04
C ALA A 20 4.57 -5.60 -26.97
N ALA A 21 5.14 -6.80 -27.10
CA ALA A 21 4.53 -7.87 -27.88
C ALA A 21 3.26 -8.46 -27.23
N LEU A 22 2.94 -8.10 -26.00
CA LEU A 22 1.72 -8.54 -25.28
C LEU A 22 0.53 -7.57 -25.46
N GLN A 23 0.73 -6.42 -26.11
CA GLN A 23 -0.35 -5.48 -26.41
C GLN A 23 -1.50 -6.17 -27.15
N GLY A 24 -2.74 -5.95 -26.66
CA GLY A 24 -3.94 -6.57 -27.19
C GLY A 24 -4.11 -8.05 -26.82
N GLN A 25 -3.14 -8.69 -26.19
CA GLN A 25 -3.25 -10.05 -25.67
C GLN A 25 -3.55 -10.07 -24.17
N VAL A 26 -3.11 -9.05 -23.43
CA VAL A 26 -3.42 -8.85 -22.02
C VAL A 26 -3.90 -7.43 -21.79
N ASP A 27 -4.77 -7.26 -20.79
CA ASP A 27 -5.31 -5.97 -20.35
C ASP A 27 -4.44 -5.36 -19.22
N PHE A 28 -3.68 -6.17 -18.48
CA PHE A 28 -2.85 -5.73 -17.37
C PHE A 28 -1.71 -6.70 -17.05
N VAL A 29 -0.74 -6.22 -16.29
CA VAL A 29 0.39 -7.02 -15.78
C VAL A 29 0.59 -6.72 -14.29
N ILE A 30 0.69 -7.76 -13.44
CA ILE A 30 1.10 -7.63 -12.05
C ILE A 30 2.58 -8.01 -11.94
N ILE A 31 3.41 -7.17 -11.34
CA ILE A 31 4.88 -7.29 -11.37
C ILE A 31 5.39 -7.48 -9.95
N ARG A 32 6.17 -8.53 -9.68
CA ARG A 32 6.83 -8.66 -8.39
C ARG A 32 7.79 -7.49 -8.18
N CYS A 33 7.66 -6.78 -7.07
CA CYS A 33 8.62 -5.74 -6.73
C CYS A 33 9.81 -6.29 -5.92
N GLY A 34 9.57 -7.32 -5.12
CA GLY A 34 10.60 -7.94 -4.29
C GLY A 34 10.00 -8.99 -3.36
N TYR A 35 10.74 -9.38 -2.35
CA TYR A 35 10.34 -10.33 -1.32
C TYR A 35 10.92 -9.95 0.04
N GLY A 36 10.21 -10.29 1.11
CA GLY A 36 10.69 -10.11 2.48
C GLY A 36 10.92 -8.64 2.87
N SER A 37 11.64 -8.46 3.96
CA SER A 37 11.89 -7.16 4.60
C SER A 37 12.68 -6.19 3.69
N ASP A 38 12.73 -4.91 4.07
CA ASP A 38 13.32 -3.84 3.28
C ASP A 38 14.86 -3.92 3.22
N TYR A 39 15.34 -4.82 2.39
CA TYR A 39 16.75 -4.96 2.04
C TYR A 39 16.93 -4.92 0.52
N ALA A 40 17.88 -4.12 0.03
CA ALA A 40 18.11 -3.94 -1.41
C ALA A 40 18.44 -5.23 -2.18
N ASN A 41 19.01 -6.25 -1.52
CA ASN A 41 19.26 -7.56 -2.12
C ASN A 41 18.01 -8.46 -2.21
N GLN A 42 16.87 -7.98 -1.76
CA GLN A 42 15.55 -8.62 -1.88
C GLN A 42 14.65 -7.94 -2.91
N ASP A 43 15.13 -6.88 -3.56
CA ASP A 43 14.45 -6.24 -4.69
C ASP A 43 14.39 -7.23 -5.87
N ASP A 44 13.27 -7.26 -6.59
CA ASP A 44 13.22 -7.99 -7.85
C ASP A 44 14.03 -7.24 -8.92
N PRO A 45 15.10 -7.84 -9.48
CA PRO A 45 15.99 -7.14 -10.41
C PRO A 45 15.33 -6.76 -11.74
N GLN A 46 14.17 -7.33 -12.06
CA GLN A 46 13.40 -6.99 -13.27
C GLN A 46 12.30 -5.96 -13.01
N PHE A 47 12.01 -5.60 -11.75
CA PHE A 47 10.89 -4.75 -11.41
C PHE A 47 10.88 -3.43 -12.18
N GLU A 48 11.92 -2.63 -12.04
CA GLU A 48 12.02 -1.32 -12.71
C GLU A 48 11.96 -1.41 -14.23
N ALA A 49 12.62 -2.44 -14.80
CA ALA A 49 12.58 -2.66 -16.24
C ALA A 49 11.17 -3.03 -16.72
N ASN A 50 10.46 -3.90 -15.99
CA ASN A 50 9.12 -4.33 -16.34
C ASN A 50 8.11 -3.20 -16.18
N VAL A 51 8.18 -2.37 -15.12
CA VAL A 51 7.35 -1.17 -14.95
C VAL A 51 7.52 -0.22 -16.14
N LYS A 52 8.76 0.11 -16.52
CA LYS A 52 9.04 0.98 -17.68
C LYS A 52 8.49 0.42 -18.97
N LYS A 53 8.60 -0.89 -19.19
CA LYS A 53 8.04 -1.55 -20.38
C LYS A 53 6.51 -1.50 -20.39
N CYS A 54 5.84 -1.72 -19.26
CA CYS A 54 4.39 -1.57 -19.15
C CYS A 54 3.95 -0.14 -19.48
N GLN A 55 4.62 0.85 -18.90
CA GLN A 55 4.33 2.27 -19.18
C GLN A 55 4.54 2.62 -20.65
N ALA A 56 5.64 2.19 -21.25
CA ALA A 56 5.93 2.43 -22.67
C ALA A 56 4.92 1.75 -23.60
N ALA A 57 4.42 0.57 -23.22
CA ALA A 57 3.41 -0.17 -23.97
C ALA A 57 1.97 0.32 -23.68
N GLY A 58 1.74 1.23 -22.74
CA GLY A 58 0.42 1.66 -22.32
C GLY A 58 -0.43 0.53 -21.70
N ILE A 59 0.23 -0.49 -21.12
CA ILE A 59 -0.44 -1.60 -20.43
C ILE A 59 -0.49 -1.24 -18.94
N PRO A 60 -1.69 -1.13 -18.33
CA PRO A 60 -1.83 -0.90 -16.90
C PRO A 60 -1.14 -2.00 -16.08
N TRP A 61 -0.51 -1.62 -14.98
CA TRP A 61 0.25 -2.54 -14.15
C TRP A 61 -0.14 -2.44 -12.68
N GLY A 62 0.08 -3.53 -11.96
CA GLY A 62 0.06 -3.62 -10.51
C GLY A 62 1.38 -4.16 -10.01
N THR A 63 1.51 -4.30 -8.70
CA THR A 63 2.71 -4.92 -8.12
C THR A 63 2.36 -5.86 -6.98
N TYR A 64 3.25 -6.84 -6.72
CA TYR A 64 3.16 -7.66 -5.52
C TYR A 64 4.50 -7.81 -4.83
N LEU A 65 4.46 -8.08 -3.52
CA LEU A 65 5.61 -8.42 -2.69
C LEU A 65 5.39 -9.78 -2.07
N TYR A 66 6.33 -10.71 -2.27
CA TYR A 66 6.31 -12.05 -1.68
C TYR A 66 6.71 -11.99 -0.20
N SER A 67 5.85 -12.47 0.67
CA SER A 67 6.01 -12.34 2.12
C SER A 67 6.83 -13.45 2.75
N TYR A 68 7.75 -13.07 3.65
CA TYR A 68 8.40 -13.93 4.63
C TYR A 68 8.17 -13.45 6.07
N ALA A 69 7.22 -12.56 6.32
CA ALA A 69 7.01 -11.92 7.60
C ALA A 69 6.55 -12.90 8.68
N LYS A 70 7.41 -13.18 9.64
CA LYS A 70 7.10 -13.99 10.84
C LYS A 70 6.55 -13.16 11.99
N THR A 71 6.67 -11.85 11.92
CA THR A 71 6.21 -10.90 12.94
C THR A 71 5.61 -9.66 12.30
N LYS A 72 4.78 -8.96 13.05
CA LYS A 72 4.20 -7.67 12.63
C LYS A 72 5.27 -6.65 12.21
N ALA A 73 6.40 -6.59 12.92
CA ALA A 73 7.51 -5.70 12.57
C ALA A 73 8.14 -6.05 11.20
N MET A 74 8.24 -7.35 10.88
CA MET A 74 8.68 -7.77 9.55
C MET A 74 7.68 -7.39 8.47
N ALA A 75 6.37 -7.59 8.69
CA ALA A 75 5.33 -7.17 7.75
C ALA A 75 5.35 -5.65 7.51
N GLN A 76 5.60 -4.85 8.55
CA GLN A 76 5.80 -3.40 8.41
C GLN A 76 7.06 -3.06 7.60
N SER A 77 8.15 -3.83 7.77
CA SER A 77 9.36 -3.68 6.95
C SER A 77 9.10 -4.07 5.49
N GLU A 78 8.30 -5.11 5.23
CA GLU A 78 7.87 -5.49 3.88
C GLU A 78 7.00 -4.41 3.22
N ALA A 79 6.14 -3.74 3.99
CA ALA A 79 5.40 -2.58 3.48
C ALA A 79 6.33 -1.40 3.14
N ALA A 80 7.32 -1.12 4.00
CA ALA A 80 8.34 -0.10 3.71
C ALA A 80 9.16 -0.45 2.46
N HIS A 81 9.48 -1.73 2.26
CA HIS A 81 10.14 -2.25 1.06
C HIS A 81 9.34 -1.91 -0.21
N THR A 82 8.04 -2.25 -0.21
CA THR A 82 7.15 -1.93 -1.32
C THR A 82 7.09 -0.43 -1.59
N LEU A 83 6.91 0.39 -0.54
CA LEU A 83 6.84 1.85 -0.67
C LEU A 83 8.14 2.45 -1.23
N ARG A 84 9.30 1.94 -0.79
CA ARG A 84 10.60 2.35 -1.32
C ARG A 84 10.70 2.07 -2.82
N LEU A 85 10.31 0.87 -3.25
CA LEU A 85 10.38 0.47 -4.67
C LEU A 85 9.37 1.23 -5.53
N LEU A 86 8.21 1.55 -5.00
CA LEU A 86 7.22 2.34 -5.72
C LEU A 86 7.64 3.79 -5.96
N GLN A 87 8.46 4.39 -5.07
CA GLN A 87 8.95 5.77 -5.23
C GLN A 87 7.81 6.78 -5.48
N GLY A 88 6.68 6.62 -4.79
CA GLY A 88 5.49 7.46 -4.96
C GLY A 88 4.59 7.11 -6.14
N ARG A 89 4.96 6.14 -6.98
CA ARG A 89 4.09 5.65 -8.07
C ARG A 89 2.85 4.97 -7.51
N ARG A 90 1.71 5.17 -8.17
CA ARG A 90 0.42 4.55 -7.84
C ARG A 90 0.07 3.54 -8.93
N PRO A 91 0.29 2.23 -8.72
CA PRO A 91 0.00 1.22 -9.72
C PRO A 91 -1.51 1.15 -10.03
N PRO A 92 -1.94 1.29 -11.30
CA PRO A 92 -3.37 1.21 -11.66
C PRO A 92 -4.06 -0.10 -11.27
N TYR A 93 -3.32 -1.19 -11.10
CA TYR A 93 -3.84 -2.48 -10.61
C TYR A 93 -3.47 -2.76 -9.16
N GLY A 94 -3.19 -1.71 -8.38
CA GLY A 94 -2.96 -1.79 -6.94
C GLY A 94 -1.67 -2.51 -6.53
N VAL A 95 -1.56 -2.74 -5.23
CA VAL A 95 -0.47 -3.46 -4.59
C VAL A 95 -1.03 -4.71 -3.94
N TRP A 96 -0.32 -5.83 -4.08
CA TRP A 96 -0.77 -7.13 -3.59
C TRP A 96 0.24 -7.74 -2.63
N TYR A 97 -0.23 -8.15 -1.48
CA TYR A 97 0.58 -8.87 -0.51
C TYR A 97 0.48 -10.37 -0.77
N ASP A 98 1.56 -10.98 -1.19
CA ASP A 98 1.61 -12.40 -1.56
C ASP A 98 1.93 -13.23 -0.33
N VAL A 99 0.93 -13.97 0.16
CA VAL A 99 0.91 -14.69 1.44
C VAL A 99 0.73 -16.18 1.19
N GLU A 100 1.84 -16.87 0.84
CA GLU A 100 1.78 -18.29 0.50
C GLU A 100 2.94 -19.12 1.07
N ASP A 101 3.99 -18.47 1.60
CA ASP A 101 5.16 -19.20 2.10
C ASP A 101 4.82 -20.06 3.33
N SER A 102 5.19 -21.33 3.26
CA SER A 102 4.88 -22.32 4.31
C SER A 102 5.52 -21.99 5.67
N SER A 103 6.58 -21.17 5.69
CA SER A 103 7.27 -20.74 6.91
C SER A 103 6.57 -19.61 7.65
N LEU A 104 5.54 -18.98 7.05
CA LEU A 104 4.73 -17.95 7.69
C LEU A 104 4.02 -18.47 8.93
N PRO A 105 3.78 -17.64 9.95
CA PRO A 105 3.06 -18.04 11.15
C PRO A 105 1.62 -18.48 10.82
N SER A 106 0.92 -19.03 11.78
CA SER A 106 -0.49 -19.41 11.67
C SER A 106 -1.35 -18.65 12.67
N GLY A 107 -2.68 -18.71 12.49
CA GLY A 107 -3.65 -18.07 13.37
C GLY A 107 -3.53 -16.54 13.40
N GLU A 108 -3.82 -15.93 14.56
CA GLU A 108 -3.87 -14.48 14.70
C GLU A 108 -2.55 -13.77 14.33
N ALA A 109 -1.40 -14.41 14.55
CA ALA A 109 -0.11 -13.82 14.18
C ALA A 109 0.02 -13.62 12.66
N LEU A 110 -0.49 -14.52 11.84
CA LEU A 110 -0.54 -14.35 10.39
C LEU A 110 -1.48 -13.20 10.00
N ILE A 111 -2.68 -13.20 10.60
CA ILE A 111 -3.69 -12.17 10.33
C ILE A 111 -3.16 -10.78 10.72
N ASP A 112 -2.50 -10.66 11.88
CA ASP A 112 -1.87 -9.42 12.32
C ASP A 112 -0.80 -8.91 11.34
N ASN A 113 0.00 -9.81 10.78
CA ASN A 113 1.01 -9.45 9.79
C ASN A 113 0.37 -8.93 8.50
N VAL A 114 -0.65 -9.64 7.98
CA VAL A 114 -1.37 -9.21 6.77
C VAL A 114 -2.03 -7.84 6.96
N VAL A 115 -2.74 -7.66 8.07
CA VAL A 115 -3.37 -6.38 8.41
C VAL A 115 -2.32 -5.27 8.52
N ALA A 116 -1.18 -5.53 9.17
CA ALA A 116 -0.14 -4.52 9.35
C ALA A 116 0.48 -4.06 8.02
N TYR A 117 0.73 -4.99 7.08
CA TYR A 117 1.21 -4.65 5.75
C TYR A 117 0.18 -3.81 4.99
N CYS A 118 -1.04 -4.33 4.84
CA CYS A 118 -2.08 -3.66 4.06
C CYS A 118 -2.43 -2.27 4.61
N GLN A 119 -2.55 -2.13 5.94
CA GLN A 119 -2.81 -0.83 6.58
C GLN A 119 -1.69 0.18 6.31
N ALA A 120 -0.43 -0.24 6.31
CA ALA A 120 0.68 0.67 6.01
C ALA A 120 0.61 1.20 4.58
N LEU A 121 0.18 0.39 3.61
CA LEU A 121 -0.02 0.82 2.22
C LEU A 121 -1.26 1.69 2.05
N GLU A 122 -2.37 1.36 2.74
CA GLU A 122 -3.57 2.20 2.76
C GLU A 122 -3.29 3.60 3.33
N VAL A 123 -2.50 3.69 4.41
CA VAL A 123 -2.05 4.98 4.98
C VAL A 123 -1.22 5.79 3.97
N ALA A 124 -0.48 5.11 3.10
CA ALA A 124 0.24 5.75 1.99
C ALA A 124 -0.67 6.07 0.78
N GLY A 125 -1.99 5.87 0.91
CA GLY A 125 -2.96 6.14 -0.14
C GLY A 125 -2.94 5.14 -1.30
N LEU A 126 -2.46 3.92 -1.07
CA LEU A 126 -2.40 2.87 -2.08
C LEU A 126 -3.53 1.87 -1.91
N TYR A 127 -4.09 1.42 -3.02
CA TYR A 127 -5.01 0.28 -3.02
C TYR A 127 -4.22 -0.99 -2.72
N CYS A 128 -4.61 -1.72 -1.66
CA CYS A 128 -3.94 -2.94 -1.24
C CYS A 128 -4.91 -4.13 -1.17
N GLY A 129 -4.51 -5.24 -1.78
CA GLY A 129 -5.17 -6.53 -1.67
C GLY A 129 -4.19 -7.62 -1.24
N VAL A 130 -4.69 -8.85 -1.12
CA VAL A 130 -3.91 -9.99 -0.64
C VAL A 130 -4.04 -11.15 -1.62
N TYR A 131 -2.87 -11.71 -2.04
CA TYR A 131 -2.82 -12.94 -2.81
C TYR A 131 -2.58 -14.13 -1.91
N ALA A 132 -3.31 -15.20 -2.17
CA ALA A 132 -3.07 -16.53 -1.61
C ALA A 132 -3.79 -17.60 -2.42
N SER A 133 -3.40 -18.87 -2.24
CA SER A 133 -4.14 -19.99 -2.79
C SER A 133 -5.55 -20.10 -2.20
N LEU A 134 -6.47 -20.74 -2.93
CA LEU A 134 -7.82 -21.05 -2.46
C LEU A 134 -7.80 -21.72 -1.07
N SER A 135 -6.94 -22.73 -0.89
CA SER A 135 -6.85 -23.44 0.38
C SER A 135 -6.40 -22.58 1.56
N TRP A 136 -5.60 -21.54 1.30
CA TRP A 136 -5.22 -20.58 2.35
C TRP A 136 -6.38 -19.64 2.68
N TRP A 137 -7.12 -19.17 1.70
CA TRP A 137 -8.31 -18.35 1.91
C TRP A 137 -9.40 -19.09 2.70
N GLU A 138 -9.61 -20.37 2.42
CA GLU A 138 -10.58 -21.21 3.14
C GLU A 138 -10.09 -21.66 4.52
N GLY A 139 -8.78 -21.61 4.76
CA GLY A 139 -8.15 -22.08 6.00
C GLY A 139 -7.42 -20.98 6.77
N ARG A 140 -6.13 -20.78 6.47
CA ARG A 140 -5.21 -19.94 7.27
C ARG A 140 -5.57 -18.46 7.27
N LEU A 141 -6.19 -17.97 6.19
CA LEU A 141 -6.61 -16.57 6.01
C LEU A 141 -8.12 -16.36 6.18
N ASN A 142 -8.85 -17.41 6.61
CA ASN A 142 -10.28 -17.30 6.89
C ASN A 142 -10.52 -16.50 8.18
N SER A 143 -10.54 -15.18 8.05
CA SER A 143 -10.74 -14.25 9.16
C SER A 143 -11.55 -13.04 8.70
N PRO A 144 -12.61 -12.64 9.44
CA PRO A 144 -13.40 -11.46 9.10
C PRO A 144 -12.58 -10.15 9.13
N ARG A 145 -11.42 -10.14 9.79
CA ARG A 145 -10.49 -9.01 9.78
C ARG A 145 -9.89 -8.74 8.39
N LEU A 146 -9.89 -9.74 7.50
CA LEU A 146 -9.38 -9.63 6.14
C LEU A 146 -10.47 -9.33 5.09
N ASP A 147 -11.76 -9.31 5.49
CA ASP A 147 -12.87 -9.10 4.54
C ASP A 147 -12.87 -7.70 3.89
N ARG A 148 -12.22 -6.74 4.53
CA ARG A 148 -12.08 -5.38 4.01
C ARG A 148 -11.03 -5.28 2.88
N PHE A 149 -10.10 -6.21 2.80
CA PHE A 149 -9.08 -6.23 1.77
C PHE A 149 -9.53 -7.05 0.58
N ASP A 150 -9.17 -6.59 -0.61
CA ASP A 150 -9.49 -7.32 -1.81
C ASP A 150 -8.68 -8.62 -1.91
N LYS A 151 -9.26 -9.61 -2.57
CA LYS A 151 -8.68 -10.94 -2.66
C LYS A 151 -8.22 -11.25 -4.07
N TRP A 152 -6.97 -11.66 -4.18
CA TRP A 152 -6.42 -12.31 -5.36
C TRP A 152 -6.28 -13.80 -5.03
N VAL A 153 -7.17 -14.61 -5.58
CA VAL A 153 -7.25 -16.04 -5.29
C VAL A 153 -6.52 -16.83 -6.36
N ALA A 154 -5.57 -17.68 -5.95
CA ALA A 154 -4.96 -18.65 -6.85
C ALA A 154 -5.69 -19.99 -6.76
N GLN A 155 -6.23 -20.40 -7.89
CA GLN A 155 -6.80 -21.73 -8.11
C GLN A 155 -6.71 -22.04 -9.60
N TRP A 156 -5.80 -22.93 -9.97
CA TRP A 156 -5.61 -23.32 -11.37
C TRP A 156 -6.69 -24.29 -11.79
N ASN A 157 -7.75 -23.73 -12.34
CA ASN A 157 -8.97 -24.48 -12.69
C ASN A 157 -9.71 -23.74 -13.83
N SER A 158 -10.72 -24.42 -14.40
CA SER A 158 -11.60 -23.84 -15.42
C SER A 158 -12.67 -22.91 -14.83
N GLN A 159 -12.92 -22.98 -13.53
CA GLN A 159 -13.82 -22.12 -12.78
C GLN A 159 -13.27 -21.90 -11.37
N LEU A 160 -13.60 -20.76 -10.78
CA LEU A 160 -13.23 -20.44 -9.40
C LEU A 160 -14.26 -21.02 -8.43
N ASP A 161 -13.79 -21.80 -7.44
CA ASP A 161 -14.66 -22.43 -6.44
C ASP A 161 -14.84 -21.56 -5.18
N TYR A 162 -14.02 -20.50 -4.99
CA TYR A 162 -14.15 -19.60 -3.85
C TYR A 162 -15.50 -18.88 -3.86
N GLN A 163 -16.23 -18.94 -2.71
CA GLN A 163 -17.61 -18.45 -2.63
C GLN A 163 -17.72 -16.99 -2.15
N GLY A 164 -16.61 -16.35 -1.77
CA GLY A 164 -16.59 -14.96 -1.33
C GLY A 164 -16.33 -13.97 -2.46
N PRO A 165 -16.32 -12.65 -2.15
CA PRO A 165 -15.91 -11.62 -3.10
C PRO A 165 -14.45 -11.82 -3.53
N VAL A 166 -14.20 -11.73 -4.84
CA VAL A 166 -12.87 -11.86 -5.46
C VAL A 166 -12.64 -10.70 -6.41
N GLY A 167 -11.50 -10.07 -6.30
CA GLY A 167 -11.06 -9.03 -7.23
C GLY A 167 -10.22 -9.60 -8.36
N LEU A 168 -9.22 -10.44 -8.03
CA LEU A 168 -8.37 -11.13 -9.00
C LEU A 168 -8.44 -12.65 -8.79
N TRP A 169 -8.36 -13.39 -9.90
CA TRP A 169 -8.24 -14.84 -9.91
C TRP A 169 -7.06 -15.27 -10.77
N GLN A 170 -6.04 -15.88 -10.18
CA GLN A 170 -4.98 -16.57 -10.91
C GLN A 170 -5.49 -17.96 -11.28
N PHE A 171 -5.85 -18.13 -12.56
CA PHE A 171 -6.57 -19.33 -13.03
C PHE A 171 -5.65 -20.39 -13.62
N THR A 172 -4.39 -20.07 -13.91
CA THR A 172 -3.41 -20.98 -14.49
C THR A 172 -1.98 -20.47 -14.30
N ASP A 173 -1.03 -21.40 -14.23
CA ASP A 173 0.42 -21.16 -14.29
C ASP A 173 0.97 -21.29 -15.72
N ARG A 174 0.10 -21.49 -16.75
CA ARG A 174 0.50 -21.83 -18.12
C ARG A 174 -0.32 -21.12 -19.19
N LEU A 175 -0.58 -19.84 -19.03
CA LEU A 175 -1.14 -19.03 -20.10
C LEU A 175 -0.07 -18.84 -21.19
N MET A 176 -0.29 -19.49 -22.33
CA MET A 176 0.64 -19.41 -23.46
C MET A 176 0.43 -18.12 -24.25
N LEU A 177 1.44 -17.23 -24.24
CA LEU A 177 1.48 -16.00 -25.02
C LEU A 177 2.83 -15.92 -25.76
N ASN A 178 2.79 -15.76 -27.08
CA ASN A 178 3.98 -15.65 -27.93
C ASN A 178 5.02 -16.80 -27.71
N GLY A 179 4.52 -18.03 -27.46
CA GLY A 179 5.36 -19.20 -27.23
C GLY A 179 5.99 -19.30 -25.83
N LYS A 180 5.63 -18.41 -24.89
CA LYS A 180 6.10 -18.40 -23.51
C LYS A 180 4.91 -18.61 -22.55
N ALA A 181 5.12 -19.38 -21.48
CA ALA A 181 4.12 -19.58 -20.44
C ALA A 181 4.20 -18.47 -19.39
N PHE A 182 3.04 -18.04 -18.91
CA PHE A 182 2.87 -17.05 -17.85
C PHE A 182 1.78 -17.49 -16.88
N ASP A 183 1.81 -16.99 -15.67
CA ASP A 183 0.68 -17.06 -14.76
C ASP A 183 -0.43 -16.16 -15.27
N GLY A 184 -1.60 -16.76 -15.48
CA GLY A 184 -2.74 -16.08 -16.11
C GLY A 184 -3.78 -15.66 -15.07
N ASN A 185 -4.30 -14.44 -15.25
CA ASN A 185 -5.19 -13.82 -14.29
C ASN A 185 -6.45 -13.26 -14.92
N TRP A 186 -7.58 -13.34 -14.18
CA TRP A 186 -8.80 -12.59 -14.45
C TRP A 186 -9.01 -11.50 -13.40
N ALA A 187 -9.33 -10.29 -13.83
CA ALA A 187 -9.74 -9.19 -12.96
C ALA A 187 -11.25 -8.96 -13.10
N TYR A 188 -11.95 -9.01 -11.99
CA TYR A 188 -13.40 -8.82 -11.89
C TYR A 188 -13.80 -7.40 -11.49
N ARG A 189 -12.82 -6.53 -11.22
CA ARG A 189 -13.02 -5.13 -10.88
C ARG A 189 -12.31 -4.22 -11.87
N ASP A 190 -12.83 -3.02 -12.05
CA ASP A 190 -12.16 -1.96 -12.80
C ASP A 190 -11.13 -1.27 -11.89
N TYR A 191 -9.95 -1.89 -11.76
CA TYR A 191 -8.90 -1.38 -10.89
C TYR A 191 -8.43 0.02 -11.28
N PRO A 192 -8.21 0.36 -12.56
CA PRO A 192 -7.89 1.73 -12.93
C PRO A 192 -8.92 2.77 -12.46
N ALA A 193 -10.21 2.42 -12.41
CA ALA A 193 -11.23 3.29 -11.84
C ALA A 193 -11.20 3.34 -10.31
N LEU A 194 -10.78 2.26 -9.65
CA LEU A 194 -10.67 2.19 -8.18
C LEU A 194 -9.39 2.83 -7.63
N THR A 195 -8.30 2.78 -8.40
CA THR A 195 -6.96 3.30 -8.02
C THR A 195 -6.64 4.59 -8.73
N GLY A 196 -7.35 4.87 -9.80
CA GLY A 196 -7.30 6.16 -10.49
C GLY A 196 -7.61 7.24 -9.46
N GLU A 197 -6.83 8.28 -9.50
CA GLU A 197 -7.24 9.51 -8.87
C GLU A 197 -8.65 9.82 -9.43
N GLU A 198 -9.72 9.61 -8.63
CA GLU A 198 -10.69 10.69 -8.65
C GLU A 198 -9.80 11.91 -8.47
N GLU A 199 -9.97 12.92 -9.32
CA GLU A 199 -9.47 14.25 -9.04
C GLU A 199 -10.23 14.80 -7.80
N ASP A 200 -10.18 14.06 -6.71
CA ASP A 200 -10.25 14.57 -5.37
C ASP A 200 -8.85 15.13 -5.08
N THR A 201 -8.51 16.15 -5.84
CA THR A 201 -7.53 17.13 -5.37
C THR A 201 -8.20 17.76 -4.14
N MET A 202 -8.09 17.03 -3.01
CA MET A 202 -8.38 17.62 -1.71
C MET A 202 -7.64 18.95 -1.70
N THR A 203 -8.37 20.02 -1.68
CA THR A 203 -7.78 21.35 -1.57
C THR A 203 -6.89 21.37 -0.32
N GLN A 204 -5.87 22.19 -0.31
CA GLN A 204 -5.03 22.39 0.88
C GLN A 204 -5.89 22.62 2.12
N ALA A 205 -7.03 23.31 1.99
CA ALA A 205 -7.98 23.52 3.07
C ALA A 205 -8.63 22.22 3.59
N GLU A 206 -8.97 21.27 2.72
CA GLU A 206 -9.57 19.98 3.11
C GLU A 206 -8.53 19.05 3.76
N VAL A 207 -7.29 19.03 3.24
CA VAL A 207 -6.16 18.31 3.88
C VAL A 207 -5.90 18.85 5.28
N ILE A 208 -5.89 20.17 5.45
CA ILE A 208 -5.74 20.85 6.73
C ILE A 208 -6.91 20.50 7.66
N ALA A 209 -8.16 20.49 7.16
CA ALA A 209 -9.33 20.15 7.96
C ALA A 209 -9.29 18.70 8.46
N LEU A 210 -8.91 17.76 7.60
CA LEU A 210 -8.78 16.34 7.96
C LEU A 210 -7.65 16.13 8.98
N ALA A 211 -6.51 16.78 8.76
CA ALA A 211 -5.37 16.73 9.67
C ALA A 211 -5.72 17.29 11.06
N ARG A 212 -6.52 18.37 11.13
CA ARG A 212 -7.05 18.93 12.40
C ARG A 212 -7.94 17.92 13.12
N ALA A 213 -8.87 17.30 12.40
CA ALA A 213 -9.81 16.34 12.99
C ALA A 213 -9.08 15.13 13.58
N GLU A 214 -8.08 14.58 12.87
CA GLU A 214 -7.33 13.43 13.34
C GLU A 214 -6.39 13.80 14.51
N ALA A 215 -5.74 14.95 14.43
CA ALA A 215 -4.90 15.46 15.54
C ALA A 215 -5.75 15.67 16.82
N GLN A 216 -6.97 16.21 16.70
CA GLN A 216 -7.86 16.41 17.83
C GLN A 216 -8.34 15.08 18.42
N LYS A 217 -8.60 14.07 17.59
CA LYS A 217 -8.94 12.72 18.03
C LYS A 217 -7.83 12.09 18.86
N VAL A 218 -6.59 12.12 18.32
CA VAL A 218 -5.40 11.61 19.02
C VAL A 218 -5.13 12.36 20.31
N TYR A 219 -5.37 13.69 20.35
CA TYR A 219 -5.26 14.49 21.56
C TYR A 219 -6.24 14.04 22.64
N ASN A 220 -7.49 13.78 22.29
CA ASN A 220 -8.56 13.40 23.22
C ASN A 220 -8.37 11.96 23.76
N GLU A 221 -7.65 11.10 23.06
CA GLU A 221 -7.46 9.68 23.40
C GLU A 221 -6.22 9.40 24.27
N ASN A 222 -5.36 10.39 24.50
CA ASN A 222 -4.07 10.19 25.19
C ASN A 222 -3.87 11.14 26.38
N GLU A 223 -3.18 10.64 27.41
CA GLU A 223 -2.75 11.47 28.54
C GLU A 223 -1.72 12.52 28.13
N ALA A 224 -1.90 13.74 28.62
CA ALA A 224 -1.02 14.85 28.33
C ALA A 224 0.35 14.71 29.03
N LYS A 225 1.44 14.68 28.25
CA LYS A 225 2.82 14.60 28.73
C LYS A 225 3.55 15.93 28.64
N TYR A 226 3.28 16.69 27.60
CA TYR A 226 3.93 17.97 27.33
C TYR A 226 2.94 19.11 27.51
N LYS A 227 3.27 20.05 28.38
CA LYS A 227 2.38 21.16 28.75
C LYS A 227 2.53 22.40 27.85
N THR A 228 3.68 22.60 27.26
CA THR A 228 4.00 23.75 26.38
C THR A 228 4.98 23.35 25.28
N LEU A 229 5.10 24.18 24.24
CA LEU A 229 6.12 24.00 23.19
C LEU A 229 7.55 23.96 23.76
N ALA A 230 7.85 24.72 24.82
CA ALA A 230 9.15 24.70 25.45
C ALA A 230 9.52 23.33 26.06
N SER A 231 8.51 22.55 26.51
CA SER A 231 8.69 21.23 27.11
C SER A 231 8.95 20.11 26.13
N LEU A 232 8.81 20.36 24.82
CA LEU A 232 9.04 19.37 23.77
C LEU A 232 10.52 18.97 23.65
N PRO A 233 10.79 17.70 23.28
CA PRO A 233 12.13 17.29 22.87
C PRO A 233 12.57 18.05 21.62
N SER A 234 13.89 18.25 21.47
CA SER A 234 14.45 19.09 20.40
C SER A 234 14.01 18.68 18.99
N TRP A 235 13.84 17.38 18.73
CA TRP A 235 13.42 16.85 17.44
C TRP A 235 11.97 17.19 17.06
N ALA A 236 11.13 17.52 18.05
CA ALA A 236 9.70 17.78 17.83
C ALA A 236 9.38 19.29 17.78
N LYS A 237 10.26 20.17 18.27
CA LYS A 237 9.94 21.61 18.38
C LYS A 237 9.57 22.24 17.05
N ALA A 238 10.47 22.24 16.10
CA ALA A 238 10.24 22.90 14.80
C ALA A 238 9.05 22.31 14.03
N PRO A 239 8.90 20.98 13.88
CA PRO A 239 7.72 20.40 13.24
C PRO A 239 6.41 20.78 13.92
N VAL A 240 6.33 20.75 15.25
CA VAL A 240 5.11 21.10 15.98
C VAL A 240 4.78 22.59 15.86
N GLU A 241 5.77 23.47 15.96
CA GLU A 241 5.59 24.91 15.73
C GLU A 241 5.04 25.20 14.32
N GLN A 242 5.54 24.51 13.30
CA GLN A 242 5.04 24.62 11.94
C GLN A 242 3.56 24.24 11.88
N VAL A 243 3.18 23.06 12.36
CA VAL A 243 1.79 22.59 12.33
C VAL A 243 0.86 23.53 13.11
N TYR A 244 1.28 24.02 14.29
CA TYR A 244 0.50 24.97 15.07
C TYR A 244 0.27 26.28 14.32
N ARG A 245 1.23 26.74 13.54
CA ARG A 245 1.11 27.92 12.67
C ARG A 245 0.16 27.65 11.50
N GLU A 246 0.40 26.60 10.75
CA GLU A 246 -0.36 26.25 9.53
C GLU A 246 -1.83 25.91 9.85
N LEU A 247 -2.06 25.22 10.97
CA LEU A 247 -3.41 24.85 11.40
C LEU A 247 -4.08 25.93 12.26
N GLY A 248 -3.40 27.05 12.56
CA GLY A 248 -3.93 28.12 13.37
C GLY A 248 -4.27 27.71 14.81
N LEU A 249 -3.61 26.70 15.37
CA LEU A 249 -3.91 26.16 16.70
C LEU A 249 -3.43 27.06 17.84
N ALA A 250 -2.53 27.99 17.57
CA ALA A 250 -1.98 28.95 18.54
C ALA A 250 -2.71 30.30 18.57
N GLY A 251 -3.80 30.46 17.80
CA GLY A 251 -4.51 31.73 17.67
C GLY A 251 -3.77 32.76 16.79
N THR A 252 -4.23 34.03 16.82
CA THR A 252 -3.76 35.09 15.90
C THR A 252 -2.31 35.55 16.14
N GLY A 253 -1.70 35.23 17.29
CA GLY A 253 -0.33 35.61 17.64
C GLY A 253 0.74 34.61 17.16
N GLY A 254 0.35 33.48 16.60
CA GLY A 254 1.24 32.39 16.24
C GLY A 254 1.82 31.63 17.45
N PRO A 255 2.53 30.50 17.25
CA PRO A 255 3.10 29.70 18.33
C PRO A 255 4.35 30.37 18.95
N GLY A 256 4.42 30.36 20.26
CA GLY A 256 5.59 30.77 21.06
C GLY A 256 5.96 29.71 22.09
N GLN A 257 7.12 29.88 22.75
CA GLN A 257 7.66 28.87 23.70
C GLN A 257 6.66 28.47 24.80
N ASN A 258 5.80 29.39 25.22
CA ASN A 258 4.80 29.20 26.29
C ASN A 258 3.44 28.79 25.74
N THR A 259 3.29 28.55 24.43
CA THR A 259 2.03 28.09 23.86
C THR A 259 1.62 26.78 24.54
N PRO A 260 0.40 26.71 25.13
CA PRO A 260 -0.09 25.50 25.74
C PRO A 260 -0.23 24.39 24.69
N LEU A 261 0.24 23.21 25.03
CA LEU A 261 0.16 22.01 24.20
C LEU A 261 -0.78 20.98 24.82
N ASP A 262 -0.55 20.72 26.10
CA ASP A 262 -1.21 19.68 26.89
C ASP A 262 -1.31 18.35 26.12
N ALA A 263 -0.18 17.90 25.56
CA ALA A 263 -0.10 16.86 24.57
C ALA A 263 0.66 15.61 25.04
N SER A 264 0.19 14.46 24.63
CA SER A 264 0.88 13.17 24.79
C SER A 264 2.04 13.02 23.81
N GLU A 265 2.92 12.04 24.04
CA GLU A 265 4.00 11.71 23.09
C GLU A 265 3.44 11.24 21.73
N THR A 266 2.34 10.50 21.74
CA THR A 266 1.68 10.02 20.53
C THR A 266 1.14 11.18 19.70
N TYR A 267 0.52 12.17 20.35
CA TYR A 267 0.04 13.37 19.68
C TYR A 267 1.19 14.16 19.04
N ILE A 268 2.31 14.32 19.75
CA ILE A 268 3.49 15.00 19.22
C ILE A 268 4.08 14.30 18.01
N ARG A 269 4.13 12.96 18.00
CA ARG A 269 4.56 12.17 16.84
C ARG A 269 3.61 12.35 15.65
N ALA A 270 2.30 12.37 15.89
CA ALA A 270 1.30 12.64 14.85
C ALA A 270 1.48 14.03 14.22
N LEU A 271 1.67 15.07 15.02
CA LEU A 271 1.94 16.43 14.54
C LEU A 271 3.23 16.50 13.70
N THR A 272 4.27 15.74 14.06
CA THR A 272 5.51 15.68 13.28
C THR A 272 5.30 15.05 11.89
N VAL A 273 4.42 14.06 11.79
CA VAL A 273 4.03 13.47 10.49
C VAL A 273 3.24 14.46 9.66
N ILE A 274 2.29 15.18 10.27
CA ILE A 274 1.51 16.22 9.60
C ILE A 274 2.42 17.33 9.04
N ALA A 275 3.42 17.78 9.81
CA ALA A 275 4.39 18.77 9.33
C ALA A 275 5.07 18.33 8.02
N LYS A 276 5.51 17.08 7.94
CA LYS A 276 6.14 16.52 6.73
C LYS A 276 5.18 16.44 5.53
N VAL A 277 3.88 16.27 5.79
CA VAL A 277 2.86 16.28 4.73
C VAL A 277 2.69 17.72 4.21
N LEU A 278 2.59 18.69 5.11
CA LEU A 278 2.47 20.11 4.74
C LEU A 278 3.68 20.59 3.91
N GLU A 279 4.92 20.26 4.34
CA GLU A 279 6.13 20.56 3.57
C GLU A 279 6.09 20.00 2.13
N LYS A 280 5.53 18.80 1.95
CA LYS A 280 5.40 18.21 0.61
C LYS A 280 4.33 18.90 -0.25
N LEU A 281 3.25 19.37 0.36
CA LEU A 281 2.19 20.09 -0.33
C LEU A 281 2.69 21.47 -0.81
N ASP A 282 3.47 22.17 0.02
CA ASP A 282 4.06 23.46 -0.33
C ASP A 282 5.17 23.35 -1.41
N ALA A 283 5.76 22.18 -1.58
CA ALA A 283 6.80 21.91 -2.58
C ALA A 283 6.25 21.48 -3.96
N GLN A 284 4.93 21.38 -4.12
CA GLN A 284 4.30 21.11 -5.42
C GLN A 284 4.08 22.46 -6.15
N PRO A 285 4.52 22.57 -7.42
CA PRO A 285 4.44 23.81 -8.19
C PRO A 285 3.01 24.20 -8.57
#